data_13c6215f5d77bd4a26ade80e4badc278
#
_entry.id   13c6215f5d77bd4a26ade80e4badc278
#
_cell.length_a   1.000
_cell.length_b   1.000
_cell.length_c   1.000
_cell.angle_alpha   90.00
_cell.angle_beta   90.00
_cell.angle_gamma   90.00
#
_symmetry.space_group_name_H-M   'P 1'
#
loop_
_entity.id
_entity.type
_entity.pdbx_description
1 polymer ?
#
loop_
_entity_poly.entity_id
_entity_poly.type
_entity_poly.pdbx_seq_one_letter_code
_entity_poly.pdbx_strand_id
1 'polypeptide(L)'
;MENNITKKQNAFISEEEKTLKWEEIQNAFEKNFGSEIYNSWLQKISLVKEYNDYLVLGVPTRFFRDWIVSRYLDKILEQVKNFKLSLNRIEFKIIEENKQNQEFIK
;
A
#
# COMPACT_ATOMS: atom_id res chain seq x y z
N MET A 1 -22.57 8.71 30.05
CA MET A 1 -22.88 8.26 29.42
C MET A 1 -22.74 8.47 28.06
N GLU A 2 -22.96 9.45 27.65
CA GLU A 2 -22.73 9.67 26.30
C GLU A 2 -21.34 9.30 25.94
N ASN A 3 -20.48 9.27 26.87
CA ASN A 3 -19.13 8.92 26.55
C ASN A 3 -19.05 7.53 25.98
N ASN A 4 -19.78 6.65 26.58
CA ASN A 4 -19.71 5.30 26.12
C ASN A 4 -20.24 5.18 24.73
N ILE A 5 -21.31 5.84 24.50
CA ILE A 5 -21.86 5.81 23.19
C ILE A 5 -20.92 6.39 22.22
N THR A 6 -20.28 7.42 22.64
CA THR A 6 -19.30 8.04 21.80
C THR A 6 -18.20 7.07 21.47
N LYS A 7 -17.85 6.24 22.41
CA LYS A 7 -16.78 5.32 22.15
C LYS A 7 -17.15 4.37 21.07
N LYS A 8 -18.36 3.91 21.05
CA LYS A 8 -18.74 3.03 20.00
C LYS A 8 -18.67 3.70 18.69
N GLN A 9 -19.14 4.90 18.65
CA GLN A 9 -19.05 5.62 17.43
C GLN A 9 -17.64 5.86 17.07
N ASN A 10 -16.83 6.06 18.06
CA ASN A 10 -15.42 6.25 17.80
C ASN A 10 -14.81 5.04 17.18
N ALA A 11 -15.34 3.87 17.51
CA ALA A 11 -14.81 2.69 16.92
C ALA A 11 -14.98 2.71 15.42
N PHE A 12 -16.13 3.15 14.95
CA PHE A 12 -16.30 3.27 13.53
C PHE A 12 -15.39 4.29 12.96
N ILE A 13 -15.32 5.41 13.61
CA ILE A 13 -14.46 6.46 13.13
C ILE A 13 -13.03 5.97 13.11
N SER A 14 -12.68 5.19 14.11
CA SER A 14 -11.34 4.67 14.14
C SER A 14 -11.04 3.82 12.96
N GLU A 15 -11.99 3.03 12.55
CA GLU A 15 -11.75 2.22 11.40
C GLU A 15 -11.53 3.06 10.19
N GLU A 16 -12.32 4.10 10.05
CA GLU A 16 -12.08 4.98 8.94
C GLU A 16 -10.74 5.63 9.04
N GLU A 17 -10.39 6.00 10.25
CA GLU A 17 -9.09 6.61 10.43
C GLU A 17 -7.98 5.64 10.16
N LYS A 18 -8.23 4.36 10.42
CA LYS A 18 -7.22 3.38 10.15
C LYS A 18 -7.11 3.07 8.69
N THR A 19 -8.09 3.42 7.92
CA THR A 19 -8.02 3.20 6.50
C THR A 19 -6.92 4.06 5.93
N LEU A 20 -6.02 3.42 5.24
CA LEU A 20 -4.90 4.13 4.69
C LEU A 20 -5.32 4.99 3.53
N LYS A 21 -4.74 6.15 3.46
CA LYS A 21 -4.90 7.00 2.31
C LYS A 21 -3.69 6.79 1.44
N TRP A 22 -3.87 6.02 0.40
CA TRP A 22 -2.75 5.59 -0.39
C TRP A 22 -2.00 6.76 -1.02
N GLU A 23 -2.72 7.83 -1.34
CA GLU A 23 -2.04 8.99 -1.88
C GLU A 23 -1.02 9.56 -0.92
N GLU A 24 -1.36 9.57 0.35
CA GLU A 24 -0.43 10.11 1.33
C GLU A 24 0.78 9.22 1.46
N ILE A 25 0.56 7.92 1.37
CA ILE A 25 1.68 7.00 1.43
C ILE A 25 2.55 7.17 0.21
N GLN A 26 1.95 7.35 -0.96
CA GLN A 26 2.74 7.56 -2.17
C GLN A 26 3.54 8.84 -2.07
N ASN A 27 2.98 9.87 -1.49
CA ASN A 27 3.73 11.10 -1.30
C ASN A 27 4.92 10.87 -0.38
N ALA A 28 4.72 10.06 0.65
CA ALA A 28 5.82 9.75 1.55
C ALA A 28 6.90 8.93 0.83
N PHE A 29 6.49 8.04 -0.05
CA PHE A 29 7.47 7.28 -0.83
C PHE A 29 8.31 8.22 -1.67
N GLU A 30 7.65 9.15 -2.34
CA GLU A 30 8.39 10.06 -3.20
C GLU A 30 9.37 10.88 -2.38
N LYS A 31 8.94 11.32 -1.22
CA LYS A 31 9.79 12.14 -0.38
C LYS A 31 10.97 11.36 0.18
N ASN A 32 10.72 10.12 0.58
CA ASN A 32 11.76 9.36 1.28
C ASN A 32 12.65 8.54 0.38
N PHE A 33 12.17 8.17 -0.79
CA PHE A 33 12.99 7.41 -1.74
C PHE A 33 13.57 8.29 -2.83
N GLY A 34 13.02 9.47 -3.01
CA GLY A 34 13.46 10.34 -4.09
C GLY A 34 12.58 10.17 -5.31
N SER A 35 12.48 11.23 -6.10
CA SER A 35 11.56 11.21 -7.22
C SER A 35 12.00 10.23 -8.31
N GLU A 36 13.27 9.99 -8.43
CA GLU A 36 13.74 9.08 -9.46
C GLU A 36 13.29 7.67 -9.20
N ILE A 37 13.50 7.18 -7.99
CA ILE A 37 13.06 5.84 -7.63
C ILE A 37 11.55 5.77 -7.60
N TYR A 38 10.92 6.82 -7.11
CA TYR A 38 9.48 6.82 -7.05
C TYR A 38 8.88 6.74 -8.43
N ASN A 39 9.34 7.56 -9.36
CA ASN A 39 8.76 7.58 -10.69
C ASN A 39 9.05 6.30 -11.46
N SER A 40 10.19 5.71 -11.23
CA SER A 40 10.55 4.51 -11.96
C SER A 40 9.90 3.26 -11.39
N TRP A 41 9.68 3.22 -10.09
CA TRP A 41 9.25 2.00 -9.46
C TRP A 41 8.04 2.17 -8.58
N LEU A 42 8.14 2.98 -7.54
CA LEU A 42 7.14 2.96 -6.50
C LEU A 42 5.80 3.51 -6.94
N GLN A 43 5.81 4.37 -7.93
CA GLN A 43 4.57 4.93 -8.43
C GLN A 43 3.67 3.85 -9.02
N LYS A 44 4.25 2.77 -9.47
CA LYS A 44 3.49 1.71 -10.12
C LYS A 44 2.90 0.71 -9.14
N ILE A 45 3.15 0.88 -7.87
CA ILE A 45 2.58 0.01 -6.86
C ILE A 45 1.21 0.55 -6.49
N SER A 46 0.23 -0.33 -6.43
CA SER A 46 -1.12 0.06 -6.06
C SER A 46 -1.54 -0.65 -4.79
N LEU A 47 -2.51 -0.09 -4.10
CA LEU A 47 -3.06 -0.74 -2.92
C LEU A 47 -4.22 -1.61 -3.34
N VAL A 48 -4.08 -2.91 -3.15
CA VAL A 48 -5.13 -3.85 -3.52
C VAL A 48 -6.06 -4.08 -2.35
N LYS A 49 -5.50 -4.30 -1.17
CA LYS A 49 -6.34 -4.57 -0.02
C LYS A 49 -5.59 -4.23 1.25
N GLU A 50 -6.31 -3.76 2.22
CA GLU A 50 -5.74 -3.42 3.50
C GLU A 50 -6.36 -4.30 4.57
N TYR A 51 -5.53 -4.98 5.34
CA TYR A 51 -5.98 -5.74 6.49
C TYR A 51 -5.44 -5.08 7.74
N ASN A 52 -5.83 -5.59 8.87
CA ASN A 52 -5.44 -4.94 10.10
C ASN A 52 -3.93 -4.97 10.35
N ASP A 53 -3.30 -6.07 9.98
CA ASP A 53 -1.88 -6.22 10.27
C ASP A 53 -1.03 -6.39 9.02
N TYR A 54 -1.60 -6.32 7.83
CA TYR A 54 -0.77 -6.39 6.63
C TYR A 54 -1.49 -5.76 5.45
N LEU A 55 -0.72 -5.48 4.42
CA LEU A 55 -1.23 -4.90 3.19
C LEU A 55 -1.00 -5.86 2.04
N VAL A 56 -1.90 -5.80 1.06
CA VAL A 56 -1.68 -6.47 -0.22
C VAL A 56 -1.48 -5.39 -1.24
N LEU A 57 -0.31 -5.34 -1.83
CA LEU A 57 0.03 -4.33 -2.82
C LEU A 57 0.11 -4.97 -4.18
N GLY A 58 -0.33 -4.23 -5.18
CA GLY A 58 -0.32 -4.70 -6.56
C GLY A 58 0.90 -4.19 -7.30
N VAL A 59 1.51 -5.08 -8.07
CA VAL A 59 2.66 -4.74 -8.87
C VAL A 59 2.45 -5.29 -10.27
N PRO A 60 3.10 -4.71 -11.28
CA PRO A 60 2.79 -5.10 -12.65
C PRO A 60 3.36 -6.44 -13.08
N THR A 61 4.50 -6.86 -12.56
CA THR A 61 5.11 -8.10 -13.00
C THR A 61 5.83 -8.77 -11.85
N ARG A 62 6.17 -10.03 -12.07
CA ARG A 62 6.93 -10.76 -11.08
C ARG A 62 8.34 -10.18 -10.96
N PHE A 63 8.92 -9.78 -12.05
CA PHE A 63 10.24 -9.16 -12.02
C PHE A 63 10.21 -7.90 -11.16
N PHE A 64 9.17 -7.09 -11.36
CA PHE A 64 9.01 -5.87 -10.57
C PHE A 64 8.91 -6.23 -9.09
N ARG A 65 8.11 -7.24 -8.77
CA ARG A 65 7.95 -7.63 -7.38
C ARG A 65 9.29 -8.05 -6.78
N ASP A 66 10.01 -8.91 -7.49
CA ASP A 66 11.26 -9.41 -6.95
C ASP A 66 12.27 -8.29 -6.75
N TRP A 67 12.27 -7.34 -7.66
CA TRP A 67 13.18 -6.22 -7.54
C TRP A 67 12.86 -5.37 -6.33
N ILE A 68 11.57 -5.08 -6.13
CA ILE A 68 11.15 -4.29 -4.99
C ILE A 68 11.43 -5.03 -3.68
N VAL A 69 11.10 -6.31 -3.65
CA VAL A 69 11.28 -7.07 -2.42
C VAL A 69 12.75 -7.13 -2.04
N SER A 70 13.61 -7.37 -3.00
CA SER A 70 15.00 -7.55 -2.68
C SER A 70 15.69 -6.26 -2.28
N ARG A 71 15.15 -5.12 -2.69
CA ARG A 71 15.85 -3.87 -2.45
C ARG A 71 15.16 -2.96 -1.47
N TYR A 72 13.84 -2.91 -1.48
CA TYR A 72 13.14 -1.87 -0.76
C TYR A 72 12.06 -2.35 0.20
N LEU A 73 11.87 -3.65 0.33
CA LEU A 73 10.75 -4.12 1.15
C LEU A 73 10.80 -3.57 2.56
N ASP A 74 11.96 -3.64 3.20
CA ASP A 74 12.05 -3.21 4.57
C ASP A 74 11.74 -1.73 4.71
N LYS A 75 12.23 -0.95 3.77
CA LYS A 75 12.01 0.47 3.85
C LYS A 75 10.55 0.81 3.54
N ILE A 76 9.95 0.10 2.62
CA ILE A 76 8.54 0.32 2.32
C ILE A 76 7.70 -0.04 3.54
N LEU A 77 8.00 -1.15 4.18
CA LEU A 77 7.26 -1.54 5.36
C LEU A 77 7.41 -0.50 6.45
N GLU A 78 8.61 0.00 6.62
CA GLU A 78 8.84 1.03 7.62
C GLU A 78 7.99 2.26 7.33
N GLN A 79 7.89 2.64 6.06
CA GLN A 79 7.12 3.81 5.70
C GLN A 79 5.63 3.59 5.98
N VAL A 80 5.10 2.43 5.60
CA VAL A 80 3.66 2.22 5.80
C VAL A 80 3.34 2.07 7.28
N LYS A 81 4.28 1.59 8.09
CA LYS A 81 4.04 1.50 9.51
C LYS A 81 3.90 2.86 10.15
N ASN A 82 4.49 3.88 9.57
CA ASN A 82 4.31 5.23 10.08
C ASN A 82 2.86 5.68 9.95
N PHE A 83 2.13 5.12 9.01
CA PHE A 83 0.73 5.47 8.84
C PHE A 83 -0.20 4.55 9.62
N LYS A 84 0.24 3.33 9.88
CA LYS A 84 -0.60 2.40 10.62
C LYS A 84 0.33 1.44 11.34
N LEU A 85 0.44 1.61 12.63
CA LEU A 85 1.45 0.88 13.40
C LEU A 85 1.22 -0.60 13.46
N SER A 86 0.00 -1.04 13.28
CA SER A 86 -0.30 -2.46 13.36
C SER A 86 0.21 -3.24 12.17
N LEU A 87 0.58 -2.57 11.09
CA LEU A 87 1.06 -3.28 9.91
C LEU A 87 2.42 -3.89 10.18
N ASN A 88 2.55 -5.17 9.88
CA ASN A 88 3.82 -5.82 10.11
C ASN A 88 4.32 -6.63 8.92
N ARG A 89 3.57 -6.65 7.82
CA ARG A 89 4.07 -7.31 6.63
C ARG A 89 3.32 -6.81 5.41
N ILE A 90 3.90 -7.09 4.26
CA ILE A 90 3.33 -6.70 2.99
C ILE A 90 3.34 -7.92 2.08
N GLU A 91 2.22 -8.17 1.43
CA GLU A 91 2.13 -9.19 0.42
C GLU A 91 1.94 -8.54 -0.91
N PHE A 92 2.46 -9.14 -1.96
CA PHE A 92 2.37 -8.57 -3.28
C PHE A 92 1.53 -9.44 -4.19
N LYS A 93 0.72 -8.78 -5.00
CA LYS A 93 -0.09 -9.46 -5.98
C LYS A 93 0.26 -8.91 -7.35
N ILE A 94 0.46 -9.78 -8.31
CA ILE A 94 0.80 -9.34 -9.64
C ILE A 94 -0.47 -9.01 -10.38
N ILE A 95 -0.55 -7.79 -10.87
CA ILE A 95 -1.70 -7.30 -11.61
C ILE A 95 -1.29 -7.11 -13.04
N GLU A 96 -1.73 -7.99 -13.89
CA GLU A 96 -1.25 -8.02 -15.26
C GLU A 96 -2.20 -7.31 -16.18
N GLU A 97 -2.20 -6.02 -16.10
CA GLU A 97 -3.09 -5.25 -16.94
C GLU A 97 -2.73 -5.38 -18.40
N ASN A 98 -1.47 -5.48 -18.66
CA ASN A 98 -1.07 -5.61 -20.05
C ASN A 98 -1.59 -6.87 -20.68
N LYS A 99 -1.72 -7.88 -19.88
CA LYS A 99 -2.22 -9.11 -20.37
C LYS A 99 -3.63 -8.96 -20.87
N GLN A 100 -4.41 -8.19 -20.15
CA GLN A 100 -5.76 -7.96 -20.59
C GLN A 100 -5.79 -7.21 -21.90
N ASN A 101 -4.95 -6.26 -22.04
CA ASN A 101 -4.90 -5.52 -23.27
C ASN A 101 -4.57 -6.41 -24.42
N GLN A 102 -3.68 -7.33 -24.19
CA GLN A 102 -3.30 -8.21 -25.26
C GLN A 102 -4.45 -9.06 -25.69
N GLU A 103 -5.26 -9.45 -24.77
CA GLU A 103 -6.40 -10.24 -25.14
C GLU A 103 -7.31 -9.50 -26.05
N PHE A 104 -7.45 -8.22 -25.80
CA PHE A 104 -8.29 -7.46 -26.69
C PHE A 104 -7.75 -7.45 -28.08
N ILE A 105 -6.48 -7.41 -28.19
CA ILE A 105 -5.88 -7.29 -29.48
C ILE A 105 -6.16 -8.49 -30.33
N LYS A 106 -6.32 -9.60 -29.71
CA LYS A 106 -6.66 -10.72 -30.50
C LYS A 106 -8.05 -10.62 -31.01
#